data_591ca9a0bf3fdbcb94c4fc59e87f9d63
#
_entry.id   591ca9a0bf3fdbcb94c4fc59e87f9d63
#
_cell.length_a   1.000
_cell.length_b   1.000
_cell.length_c   1.000
_cell.angle_alpha   90.00
_cell.angle_beta   90.00
_cell.angle_gamma   90.00
#
_symmetry.space_group_name_H-M   'P 1'
#
loop_
_entity.id
_entity.type
_entity.pdbx_description
1 polymer ?
#
loop_
_entity_poly.entity_id
_entity_poly.type
_entity_poly.pdbx_seq_one_letter_code
_entity_poly.pdbx_strand_id
1 'polypeptide(L)'
;MIEARQFTHRDDGTDEATWLLAPGWDGVPRLDLSAIVGRCSRVVVVAPHPDDETLALGATLADLSAANVDFTVVFATHGGSGPSSTPRRAEGDRAIATLGPEVSAVWCDLPDGGLQGAQPDLAESLAKLIDADTVVFAPVECDGHSDHEAAARVAADVVRENDAVLLHYPIWLWHWATPADMDWSRLRTLSPSLAALRVKASAIDCYTSQLVAGDDSPIVGSAVLRRAHRVFETVLIPHDPVLAARVNGEVDDGRDRTDVAEPFDAMLAGGEEDPWHLDDFAYERRRLSLVMACLGRERYQRVLEVGCATGQLSEELTGRADTVVAIDASERALAVARRRTDAVRWICGAAPRDLPDERFDAIILSEIGYFLDGPDLTATLRAVRRNLTARGEIVLAHWRGPTDGIPLDGRAVHEQAAALLDLPLRARYEDVDLIVEVWGEPVSVYREYRGAS
;
A
#
# COMPACT_ATOMS: atom_id res chain seq x y z
N MET A 1 -18.59 -4.51 -19.51
CA MET A 1 -18.60 -3.32 -18.62
C MET A 1 -19.48 -3.65 -17.44
N ILE A 2 -19.00 -3.41 -16.24
CA ILE A 2 -19.77 -3.57 -15.02
C ILE A 2 -20.66 -2.34 -14.91
N GLU A 3 -21.98 -2.52 -14.74
CA GLU A 3 -22.86 -1.39 -14.42
C GLU A 3 -22.69 -1.05 -12.95
N ALA A 4 -22.37 0.22 -12.67
CA ALA A 4 -22.27 0.71 -11.30
C ALA A 4 -23.62 0.56 -10.59
N ARG A 5 -23.61 0.00 -9.38
CA ARG A 5 -24.78 -0.05 -8.52
C ARG A 5 -25.07 1.36 -8.00
N GLN A 6 -26.34 1.69 -7.80
CA GLN A 6 -26.67 2.93 -7.07
C GLN A 6 -26.10 2.84 -5.66
N PHE A 7 -25.25 3.79 -5.29
CA PHE A 7 -24.66 3.91 -3.97
C PHE A 7 -24.64 5.38 -3.53
N THR A 8 -24.39 5.60 -2.25
CA THR A 8 -24.16 6.91 -1.67
C THR A 8 -22.88 6.87 -0.82
N HIS A 9 -22.25 8.01 -0.57
CA HIS A 9 -21.12 8.11 0.36
C HIS A 9 -21.46 7.70 1.80
N ARG A 10 -22.76 7.52 2.12
CA ARG A 10 -23.28 7.11 3.44
C ARG A 10 -23.36 5.60 3.61
N ASP A 11 -23.24 4.85 2.51
CA ASP A 11 -23.26 3.41 2.57
C ASP A 11 -21.94 2.92 3.19
N ASP A 12 -21.96 1.79 3.89
CA ASP A 12 -20.75 1.21 4.50
C ASP A 12 -19.69 0.84 3.44
N GLY A 13 -20.16 0.53 2.23
CA GLY A 13 -19.31 0.08 1.13
C GLY A 13 -18.66 -1.27 1.39
N THR A 14 -17.80 -1.71 0.49
CA THR A 14 -17.03 -2.94 0.66
C THR A 14 -15.90 -2.70 1.65
N ASP A 15 -15.79 -3.56 2.66
CA ASP A 15 -14.78 -3.41 3.70
C ASP A 15 -13.35 -3.54 3.14
N GLU A 16 -12.40 -2.81 3.75
CA GLU A 16 -11.02 -2.75 3.29
C GLU A 16 -10.31 -4.12 3.37
N ALA A 17 -10.54 -4.87 4.45
CA ALA A 17 -9.95 -6.21 4.58
C ALA A 17 -10.48 -7.17 3.51
N THR A 18 -11.76 -7.04 3.11
CA THR A 18 -12.34 -7.80 1.98
C THR A 18 -11.57 -7.53 0.69
N TRP A 19 -11.23 -6.27 0.42
CA TRP A 19 -10.41 -5.91 -0.72
C TRP A 19 -8.99 -6.46 -0.61
N LEU A 20 -8.31 -6.16 0.49
CA LEU A 20 -6.90 -6.51 0.67
C LEU A 20 -6.64 -8.03 0.72
N LEU A 21 -7.60 -8.82 1.18
CA LEU A 21 -7.53 -10.29 1.22
C LEU A 21 -7.98 -10.96 -0.08
N ALA A 22 -8.45 -10.21 -1.07
CA ALA A 22 -8.94 -10.79 -2.32
C ALA A 22 -7.83 -11.53 -3.08
N PRO A 23 -8.09 -12.75 -3.59
CA PRO A 23 -7.08 -13.52 -4.34
C PRO A 23 -6.60 -12.84 -5.62
N GLY A 24 -7.40 -11.93 -6.18
CA GLY A 24 -7.05 -11.21 -7.41
C GLY A 24 -5.75 -10.41 -7.34
N TRP A 25 -5.33 -10.02 -6.15
CA TRP A 25 -4.03 -9.35 -5.97
C TRP A 25 -2.82 -10.22 -6.31
N ASP A 26 -2.93 -11.56 -6.24
CA ASP A 26 -1.79 -12.46 -6.44
C ASP A 26 -1.16 -12.38 -7.85
N GLY A 27 -1.80 -11.70 -8.77
CA GLY A 27 -1.28 -11.50 -10.13
C GLY A 27 -1.22 -10.05 -10.57
N VAL A 28 -1.44 -9.10 -9.65
CA VAL A 28 -1.41 -7.66 -9.99
C VAL A 28 0.04 -7.21 -10.16
N PRO A 29 0.45 -6.79 -11.38
CA PRO A 29 1.81 -6.32 -11.60
C PRO A 29 2.02 -4.92 -11.02
N ARG A 30 3.27 -4.59 -10.77
CA ARG A 30 3.69 -3.21 -10.51
C ARG A 30 3.82 -2.46 -11.83
N LEU A 31 3.58 -1.16 -11.77
CA LEU A 31 3.82 -0.26 -12.89
C LEU A 31 5.11 0.50 -12.64
N ASP A 32 6.05 0.41 -13.57
CA ASP A 32 7.20 1.29 -13.61
C ASP A 32 6.79 2.66 -14.16
N LEU A 33 6.30 3.50 -13.25
CA LEU A 33 5.88 4.85 -13.62
C LEU A 33 7.08 5.71 -14.07
N SER A 34 8.28 5.45 -13.55
CA SER A 34 9.48 6.19 -13.92
C SER A 34 9.86 5.96 -15.38
N ALA A 35 9.71 4.74 -15.88
CA ALA A 35 9.93 4.42 -17.28
C ALA A 35 8.88 5.09 -18.19
N ILE A 36 7.61 5.19 -17.74
CA ILE A 36 6.57 5.91 -18.50
C ILE A 36 6.85 7.40 -18.53
N VAL A 37 7.05 8.01 -17.36
CA VAL A 37 7.30 9.46 -17.24
C VAL A 37 8.63 9.86 -17.89
N GLY A 38 9.66 9.00 -17.84
CA GLY A 38 10.93 9.24 -18.49
C GLY A 38 10.87 9.37 -20.03
N ARG A 39 9.78 8.88 -20.64
CA ARG A 39 9.50 9.03 -22.09
C ARG A 39 8.58 10.22 -22.38
N CYS A 40 7.96 10.78 -21.38
CA CYS A 40 7.02 11.88 -21.46
C CYS A 40 7.60 13.11 -20.75
N SER A 41 7.22 14.29 -21.19
CA SER A 41 7.72 15.55 -20.63
C SER A 41 6.72 16.17 -19.63
N ARG A 42 5.51 15.66 -19.54
CA ARG A 42 4.42 16.26 -18.78
C ARG A 42 3.49 15.21 -18.19
N VAL A 43 2.99 15.49 -16.99
CA VAL A 43 1.92 14.73 -16.35
C VAL A 43 0.69 15.63 -16.17
N VAL A 44 -0.49 15.12 -16.52
CA VAL A 44 -1.77 15.79 -16.31
C VAL A 44 -2.68 14.88 -15.49
N VAL A 45 -3.23 15.40 -14.41
CA VAL A 45 -4.20 14.69 -13.57
C VAL A 45 -5.56 15.36 -13.70
N VAL A 46 -6.55 14.63 -14.20
CA VAL A 46 -7.93 15.12 -14.33
C VAL A 46 -8.69 14.75 -13.06
N ALA A 47 -8.95 15.72 -12.20
CA ALA A 47 -9.72 15.56 -10.97
C ALA A 47 -11.12 16.15 -11.16
N PRO A 48 -12.18 15.34 -11.19
CA PRO A 48 -13.56 15.84 -11.21
C PRO A 48 -13.86 16.80 -10.09
N HIS A 49 -13.42 16.47 -8.87
CA HIS A 49 -13.59 17.28 -7.67
C HIS A 49 -12.26 17.50 -6.95
N PRO A 50 -12.15 18.59 -6.17
CA PRO A 50 -10.97 18.79 -5.31
C PRO A 50 -11.00 17.76 -4.18
N ASP A 51 -10.06 16.86 -4.17
CA ASP A 51 -9.71 15.74 -3.29
C ASP A 51 -9.40 14.43 -4.07
N ASP A 52 -10.00 14.23 -5.24
CA ASP A 52 -9.84 13.00 -6.04
C ASP A 52 -8.36 12.71 -6.35
N GLU A 53 -7.60 13.73 -6.78
CA GLU A 53 -6.17 13.60 -7.13
C GLU A 53 -5.33 13.18 -5.92
N THR A 54 -5.64 13.75 -4.77
CA THR A 54 -4.90 13.47 -3.53
C THR A 54 -5.29 12.12 -2.95
N LEU A 55 -6.59 11.77 -2.92
CA LEU A 55 -7.08 10.50 -2.40
C LEU A 55 -6.53 9.32 -3.21
N ALA A 56 -6.49 9.45 -4.54
CA ALA A 56 -6.05 8.37 -5.43
C ALA A 56 -4.52 8.30 -5.56
N LEU A 57 -3.86 9.43 -5.84
CA LEU A 57 -2.50 9.50 -6.37
C LEU A 57 -1.58 10.42 -5.57
N GLY A 58 -2.01 10.96 -4.43
CA GLY A 58 -1.29 12.00 -3.70
C GLY A 58 0.16 11.64 -3.37
N ALA A 59 0.46 10.39 -3.05
CA ALA A 59 1.82 9.96 -2.78
C ALA A 59 2.66 9.84 -4.07
N THR A 60 2.09 9.27 -5.14
CA THR A 60 2.74 9.24 -6.45
C THR A 60 3.05 10.66 -6.94
N LEU A 61 2.12 11.60 -6.79
CA LEU A 61 2.33 13.00 -7.19
C LEU A 61 3.42 13.69 -6.36
N ALA A 62 3.51 13.39 -5.06
CA ALA A 62 4.57 13.90 -4.21
C ALA A 62 5.96 13.36 -4.62
N ASP A 63 6.07 12.09 -4.98
CA ASP A 63 7.33 11.52 -5.49
C ASP A 63 7.70 12.12 -6.85
N LEU A 64 6.75 12.35 -7.75
CA LEU A 64 6.99 13.02 -9.03
C LEU A 64 7.51 14.46 -8.81
N SER A 65 6.89 15.20 -7.89
CA SER A 65 7.36 16.54 -7.53
C SER A 65 8.77 16.50 -6.94
N ALA A 66 9.07 15.57 -6.05
CA ALA A 66 10.40 15.39 -5.48
C ALA A 66 11.46 15.03 -6.54
N ALA A 67 11.06 14.37 -7.62
CA ALA A 67 11.87 14.05 -8.78
C ALA A 67 11.98 15.21 -9.80
N ASN A 68 11.42 16.38 -9.50
CA ASN A 68 11.32 17.55 -10.37
C ASN A 68 10.60 17.26 -11.70
N VAL A 69 9.56 16.45 -11.64
CA VAL A 69 8.64 16.22 -12.76
C VAL A 69 7.50 17.23 -12.68
N ASP A 70 7.38 18.06 -13.71
CA ASP A 70 6.28 19.01 -13.83
C ASP A 70 4.96 18.28 -14.04
N PHE A 71 3.94 18.61 -13.23
CA PHE A 71 2.61 18.11 -13.45
C PHE A 71 1.52 19.14 -13.19
N THR A 72 0.39 18.96 -13.86
CA THR A 72 -0.77 19.84 -13.78
C THR A 72 -1.97 19.03 -13.30
N VAL A 73 -2.60 19.49 -12.21
CA VAL A 73 -3.90 19.00 -11.79
C VAL A 73 -4.98 19.86 -12.41
N VAL A 74 -5.89 19.25 -13.15
CA VAL A 74 -7.06 19.90 -13.76
C VAL A 74 -8.29 19.57 -12.91
N PHE A 75 -8.69 20.51 -12.09
CA PHE A 75 -9.96 20.44 -11.36
C PHE A 75 -11.12 20.80 -12.30
N ALA A 76 -11.93 19.81 -12.64
CA ALA A 76 -13.05 20.03 -13.55
C ALA A 76 -14.13 20.90 -12.91
N THR A 77 -14.45 20.63 -11.63
CA THR A 77 -15.38 21.41 -10.83
C THR A 77 -14.70 21.96 -9.57
N HIS A 78 -15.35 22.83 -8.84
CA HIS A 78 -14.91 23.24 -7.50
C HIS A 78 -15.67 22.53 -6.37
N GLY A 79 -16.41 21.48 -6.70
CA GLY A 79 -17.05 20.59 -5.72
C GLY A 79 -18.13 21.28 -4.87
N GLY A 80 -19.05 21.99 -5.49
CA GLY A 80 -20.17 22.65 -4.79
C GLY A 80 -21.00 23.54 -5.69
N SER A 81 -22.23 23.84 -5.29
CA SER A 81 -23.21 24.65 -6.05
C SER A 81 -23.01 26.16 -5.90
N GLY A 82 -21.90 26.63 -5.31
CA GLY A 82 -21.63 28.05 -5.03
C GLY A 82 -20.59 28.68 -5.97
N PRO A 83 -20.36 30.00 -5.89
CA PRO A 83 -19.37 30.69 -6.70
C PRO A 83 -17.96 30.25 -6.37
N SER A 84 -17.02 30.48 -7.31
CA SER A 84 -15.62 30.05 -7.34
C SER A 84 -14.73 30.36 -6.11
N SER A 85 -15.27 31.05 -5.11
CA SER A 85 -14.62 31.38 -3.84
C SER A 85 -14.97 30.41 -2.70
N THR A 86 -15.40 29.19 -3.02
CA THR A 86 -15.78 28.20 -2.02
C THR A 86 -14.58 27.72 -1.18
N PRO A 87 -14.81 27.29 0.07
CA PRO A 87 -13.76 26.68 0.89
C PRO A 87 -13.00 25.56 0.17
N ARG A 88 -13.67 24.73 -0.63
CA ARG A 88 -13.07 23.60 -1.36
C ARG A 88 -11.99 24.01 -2.36
N ARG A 89 -12.14 25.13 -3.08
CA ARG A 89 -11.08 25.63 -3.95
C ARG A 89 -9.82 25.97 -3.14
N ALA A 90 -9.98 26.68 -2.04
CA ALA A 90 -8.84 27.01 -1.16
C ALA A 90 -8.24 25.77 -0.48
N GLU A 91 -9.04 24.74 -0.25
CA GLU A 91 -8.56 23.44 0.25
C GLU A 91 -7.72 22.73 -0.81
N GLY A 92 -8.20 22.67 -2.06
CA GLY A 92 -7.47 22.12 -3.19
C GLY A 92 -6.15 22.85 -3.45
N ASP A 93 -6.16 24.19 -3.46
CA ASP A 93 -4.93 24.98 -3.64
C ASP A 93 -3.90 24.69 -2.53
N ARG A 94 -4.34 24.49 -1.27
CA ARG A 94 -3.44 24.10 -0.16
C ARG A 94 -2.93 22.67 -0.30
N ALA A 95 -3.79 21.72 -0.70
CA ALA A 95 -3.40 20.33 -0.92
C ALA A 95 -2.33 20.24 -2.02
N ILE A 96 -2.55 20.90 -3.14
CA ILE A 96 -1.59 20.99 -4.24
C ILE A 96 -0.25 21.58 -3.76
N ALA A 97 -0.26 22.69 -3.03
CA ALA A 97 0.95 23.28 -2.48
C ALA A 97 1.67 22.34 -1.48
N THR A 98 0.93 21.47 -0.80
CA THR A 98 1.50 20.46 0.11
C THR A 98 2.16 19.33 -0.66
N LEU A 99 1.62 18.91 -1.82
CA LEU A 99 2.21 17.86 -2.66
C LEU A 99 3.57 18.25 -3.25
N GLY A 100 3.81 19.55 -3.47
CA GLY A 100 5.14 20.04 -3.84
C GLY A 100 5.14 21.30 -4.70
N PRO A 101 6.31 21.91 -4.92
CA PRO A 101 6.44 23.18 -5.65
C PRO A 101 6.26 23.03 -7.18
N GLU A 102 6.47 21.83 -7.73
CA GLU A 102 6.40 21.56 -9.18
C GLU A 102 4.97 21.22 -9.62
N VAL A 103 3.98 21.57 -8.81
CA VAL A 103 2.56 21.27 -9.07
C VAL A 103 1.85 22.53 -9.49
N SER A 104 1.17 22.48 -10.63
CA SER A 104 0.26 23.53 -11.06
C SER A 104 -1.19 23.06 -11.02
N ALA A 105 -2.12 23.99 -10.77
CA ALA A 105 -3.56 23.73 -10.78
C ALA A 105 -4.24 24.54 -11.88
N VAL A 106 -5.10 23.88 -12.63
CA VAL A 106 -6.02 24.51 -13.60
C VAL A 106 -7.45 24.25 -13.13
N TRP A 107 -8.22 25.30 -12.97
CA TRP A 107 -9.62 25.26 -12.54
C TRP A 107 -10.52 25.51 -13.74
N CYS A 108 -11.35 24.53 -14.13
CA CYS A 108 -12.29 24.67 -15.24
C CYS A 108 -13.61 25.34 -14.83
N ASP A 109 -13.89 25.35 -13.52
CA ASP A 109 -15.11 25.94 -12.94
C ASP A 109 -16.43 25.42 -13.57
N LEU A 110 -16.43 24.15 -14.01
CA LEU A 110 -17.60 23.49 -14.59
C LEU A 110 -18.61 23.10 -13.48
N PRO A 111 -19.89 22.87 -13.83
CA PRO A 111 -20.93 22.54 -12.86
C PRO A 111 -20.65 21.20 -12.15
N ASP A 112 -20.63 21.21 -10.82
CA ASP A 112 -20.59 20.04 -9.97
C ASP A 112 -21.89 19.21 -10.12
N GLY A 113 -21.78 17.88 -10.31
CA GLY A 113 -22.89 17.00 -10.68
C GLY A 113 -23.36 17.17 -12.12
N GLY A 114 -22.71 18.04 -12.92
CA GLY A 114 -23.13 18.43 -14.25
C GLY A 114 -22.12 18.20 -15.37
N LEU A 115 -21.00 17.52 -15.13
CA LEU A 115 -19.95 17.31 -16.15
C LEU A 115 -20.44 16.55 -17.38
N GLN A 116 -21.48 15.72 -17.23
CA GLN A 116 -22.12 15.05 -18.38
C GLN A 116 -22.61 16.05 -19.45
N GLY A 117 -23.07 17.25 -19.04
CA GLY A 117 -23.51 18.30 -19.95
C GLY A 117 -22.40 19.26 -20.38
N ALA A 118 -21.26 19.26 -19.70
CA ALA A 118 -20.13 20.15 -19.92
C ALA A 118 -18.89 19.45 -20.52
N GLN A 119 -19.06 18.26 -21.12
CA GLN A 119 -17.96 17.50 -21.71
C GLN A 119 -17.18 18.29 -22.79
N PRO A 120 -17.80 19.07 -23.69
CA PRO A 120 -17.05 19.84 -24.67
C PRO A 120 -16.12 20.90 -24.05
N ASP A 121 -16.55 21.55 -22.97
CA ASP A 121 -15.75 22.58 -22.28
C ASP A 121 -14.56 21.96 -21.55
N LEU A 122 -14.76 20.78 -20.95
CA LEU A 122 -13.68 20.00 -20.36
C LEU A 122 -12.69 19.52 -21.42
N ALA A 123 -13.19 19.02 -22.57
CA ALA A 123 -12.34 18.58 -23.68
C ALA A 123 -11.48 19.73 -24.22
N GLU A 124 -12.07 20.94 -24.40
CA GLU A 124 -11.32 22.13 -24.82
C GLU A 124 -10.21 22.50 -23.82
N SER A 125 -10.47 22.35 -22.53
CA SER A 125 -9.51 22.64 -21.47
C SER A 125 -8.37 21.63 -21.48
N LEU A 126 -8.66 20.34 -21.60
CA LEU A 126 -7.67 19.26 -21.64
C LEU A 126 -6.82 19.29 -22.93
N ALA A 127 -7.42 19.60 -24.08
CA ALA A 127 -6.71 19.67 -25.36
C ALA A 127 -5.61 20.75 -25.41
N LYS A 128 -5.67 21.75 -24.51
CA LYS A 128 -4.62 22.77 -24.37
C LYS A 128 -3.39 22.27 -23.59
N LEU A 129 -3.52 21.18 -22.87
CA LEU A 129 -2.52 20.65 -21.92
C LEU A 129 -1.93 19.32 -22.37
N ILE A 130 -2.65 18.57 -23.22
CA ILE A 130 -2.33 17.18 -23.57
C ILE A 130 -1.77 17.14 -25.01
N ASP A 131 -0.60 16.56 -25.14
CA ASP A 131 0.08 16.25 -26.41
C ASP A 131 0.64 14.82 -26.36
N ALA A 132 1.38 14.39 -27.39
CA ALA A 132 1.92 13.04 -27.48
C ALA A 132 2.97 12.72 -26.38
N ASP A 133 3.55 13.74 -25.76
CA ASP A 133 4.54 13.60 -24.70
C ASP A 133 3.90 13.71 -23.27
N THR A 134 2.58 13.50 -23.18
CA THR A 134 1.83 13.66 -21.93
C THR A 134 1.37 12.31 -21.37
N VAL A 135 1.56 12.11 -20.07
CA VAL A 135 0.89 11.07 -19.28
C VAL A 135 -0.32 11.67 -18.59
N VAL A 136 -1.49 11.08 -18.82
CA VAL A 136 -2.75 11.55 -18.25
C VAL A 136 -3.26 10.53 -17.23
N PHE A 137 -3.58 11.00 -16.04
CA PHE A 137 -4.36 10.26 -15.04
C PHE A 137 -5.78 10.80 -15.03
N ALA A 138 -6.76 9.91 -15.11
CA ALA A 138 -8.17 10.25 -15.04
C ALA A 138 -8.93 9.20 -14.22
N PRO A 139 -10.14 9.50 -13.70
CA PRO A 139 -10.95 8.49 -13.03
C PRO A 139 -11.20 7.26 -13.91
N VAL A 140 -11.52 6.12 -13.29
CA VAL A 140 -11.91 4.93 -14.03
C VAL A 140 -13.30 5.10 -14.66
N GLU A 141 -13.51 4.49 -15.83
CA GLU A 141 -14.72 4.66 -16.66
C GLU A 141 -16.01 4.17 -15.99
N CYS A 142 -15.89 3.32 -14.96
CA CYS A 142 -17.00 2.72 -14.21
C CYS A 142 -16.89 3.05 -12.72
N ASP A 143 -16.45 4.25 -12.36
CA ASP A 143 -16.25 4.64 -10.95
C ASP A 143 -17.58 4.74 -10.18
N GLY A 144 -18.70 4.87 -10.89
CA GLY A 144 -20.04 4.93 -10.32
C GLY A 144 -20.50 6.36 -9.97
N HIS A 145 -19.64 7.36 -10.13
CA HIS A 145 -20.00 8.77 -10.02
C HIS A 145 -20.11 9.39 -11.43
N SER A 146 -21.22 10.07 -11.72
CA SER A 146 -21.50 10.59 -13.07
C SER A 146 -20.42 11.54 -13.62
N ASP A 147 -19.87 12.39 -12.75
CA ASP A 147 -18.81 13.32 -13.12
C ASP A 147 -17.48 12.61 -13.38
N HIS A 148 -17.15 11.57 -12.59
CA HIS A 148 -15.96 10.75 -12.81
C HIS A 148 -16.03 10.03 -14.17
N GLU A 149 -17.16 9.42 -14.47
CA GLU A 149 -17.38 8.74 -15.74
C GLU A 149 -17.38 9.70 -16.94
N ALA A 150 -17.89 10.93 -16.75
CA ALA A 150 -17.84 11.95 -17.80
C ALA A 150 -16.39 12.41 -18.03
N ALA A 151 -15.64 12.70 -16.96
CA ALA A 151 -14.23 13.08 -17.04
C ALA A 151 -13.37 11.96 -17.66
N ALA A 152 -13.61 10.70 -17.29
CA ALA A 152 -12.92 9.54 -17.84
C ALA A 152 -13.12 9.43 -19.37
N ARG A 153 -14.35 9.59 -19.85
CA ARG A 153 -14.67 9.57 -21.30
C ARG A 153 -13.97 10.69 -22.04
N VAL A 154 -14.08 11.92 -21.54
CA VAL A 154 -13.43 13.08 -22.16
C VAL A 154 -11.90 12.91 -22.20
N ALA A 155 -11.29 12.48 -21.10
CA ALA A 155 -9.86 12.23 -21.05
C ALA A 155 -9.44 11.16 -22.06
N ALA A 156 -10.19 10.06 -22.19
CA ALA A 156 -9.89 9.00 -23.14
C ALA A 156 -9.97 9.48 -24.61
N ASP A 157 -10.96 10.31 -24.94
CA ASP A 157 -11.11 10.86 -26.27
C ASP A 157 -9.97 11.84 -26.62
N VAL A 158 -9.67 12.79 -25.73
CA VAL A 158 -8.57 13.75 -25.93
C VAL A 158 -7.21 13.06 -26.00
N VAL A 159 -6.96 12.06 -25.15
CA VAL A 159 -5.71 11.28 -25.16
C VAL A 159 -5.58 10.49 -26.47
N ARG A 160 -6.67 9.92 -26.99
CA ARG A 160 -6.66 9.17 -28.24
C ARG A 160 -6.33 10.09 -29.43
N GLU A 161 -6.90 11.30 -29.47
CA GLU A 161 -6.68 12.29 -30.52
C GLU A 161 -5.25 12.85 -30.52
N ASN A 162 -4.59 12.88 -29.39
CA ASN A 162 -3.26 13.47 -29.21
C ASN A 162 -2.12 12.44 -29.03
N ASP A 163 -2.41 11.15 -29.19
CA ASP A 163 -1.43 10.06 -29.01
C ASP A 163 -0.75 9.99 -27.63
N ALA A 164 -1.36 10.57 -26.60
CA ALA A 164 -0.88 10.58 -25.23
C ALA A 164 -1.01 9.21 -24.52
N VAL A 165 -0.48 9.09 -23.31
CA VAL A 165 -0.63 7.92 -22.43
C VAL A 165 -1.75 8.15 -21.44
N LEU A 166 -2.63 7.16 -21.22
CA LEU A 166 -3.74 7.22 -20.25
C LEU A 166 -3.60 6.12 -19.19
N LEU A 167 -3.78 6.52 -17.95
CA LEU A 167 -3.95 5.64 -16.79
C LEU A 167 -5.20 6.07 -16.02
N HIS A 168 -5.97 5.11 -15.56
CA HIS A 168 -7.17 5.38 -14.79
C HIS A 168 -6.92 5.16 -13.29
N TYR A 169 -7.49 5.98 -12.45
CA TYR A 169 -7.48 5.79 -11.00
C TYR A 169 -8.90 5.56 -10.47
N PRO A 170 -9.11 4.62 -9.52
CA PRO A 170 -10.39 4.34 -8.92
C PRO A 170 -10.55 5.08 -7.59
N ILE A 171 -11.73 5.68 -7.34
CA ILE A 171 -12.14 6.26 -6.06
C ILE A 171 -13.38 5.51 -5.54
N TRP A 172 -14.52 5.73 -6.17
CA TRP A 172 -15.80 5.18 -5.74
C TRP A 172 -15.96 3.72 -6.13
N LEU A 173 -15.25 3.25 -7.17
CA LEU A 173 -15.19 1.83 -7.52
C LEU A 173 -14.82 0.97 -6.30
N TRP A 174 -13.82 1.39 -5.51
CA TRP A 174 -13.46 0.70 -4.27
C TRP A 174 -14.57 0.67 -3.23
N HIS A 175 -15.50 1.65 -3.29
CA HIS A 175 -16.59 1.76 -2.32
C HIS A 175 -17.77 0.85 -2.67
N TRP A 176 -18.29 0.95 -3.89
CA TRP A 176 -19.51 0.26 -4.29
C TRP A 176 -19.30 -1.14 -4.84
N ALA A 177 -18.15 -1.41 -5.47
CA ALA A 177 -17.84 -2.70 -6.08
C ALA A 177 -17.35 -3.72 -5.04
N THR A 178 -17.25 -4.96 -5.46
CA THR A 178 -16.67 -6.06 -4.69
C THR A 178 -15.47 -6.65 -5.44
N PRO A 179 -14.62 -7.47 -4.81
CA PRO A 179 -13.54 -8.15 -5.52
C PRO A 179 -13.97 -8.98 -6.73
N ALA A 180 -15.22 -9.43 -6.77
CA ALA A 180 -15.77 -10.17 -7.91
C ALA A 180 -16.09 -9.25 -9.11
N ASP A 181 -16.29 -7.97 -8.87
CA ASP A 181 -16.58 -6.96 -9.89
C ASP A 181 -15.29 -6.36 -10.50
N MET A 182 -14.12 -6.59 -9.87
CA MET A 182 -12.85 -6.01 -10.31
C MET A 182 -12.25 -6.76 -11.50
N ASP A 183 -11.86 -6.03 -12.53
CA ASP A 183 -11.00 -6.54 -13.59
C ASP A 183 -9.52 -6.47 -13.15
N TRP A 184 -9.09 -7.48 -12.43
CA TRP A 184 -7.74 -7.58 -11.87
C TRP A 184 -6.64 -7.55 -12.93
N SER A 185 -6.93 -7.95 -14.16
CA SER A 185 -5.93 -7.96 -15.25
C SER A 185 -5.47 -6.56 -15.65
N ARG A 186 -6.34 -5.56 -15.45
CA ARG A 186 -6.07 -4.15 -15.74
C ARG A 186 -5.38 -3.42 -14.57
N LEU A 187 -5.52 -3.93 -13.36
CA LEU A 187 -5.01 -3.28 -12.17
C LEU A 187 -3.48 -3.29 -12.14
N ARG A 188 -2.90 -2.20 -11.71
CA ARG A 188 -1.46 -2.04 -11.45
C ARG A 188 -1.27 -1.38 -10.10
N THR A 189 -0.19 -1.74 -9.40
CA THR A 189 0.22 -1.07 -8.17
C THR A 189 1.34 -0.07 -8.44
N LEU A 190 1.33 1.01 -7.70
CA LEU A 190 2.39 2.01 -7.60
C LEU A 190 3.00 1.92 -6.20
N SER A 191 4.31 2.06 -6.09
CA SER A 191 5.06 1.92 -4.84
C SER A 191 5.68 3.27 -4.45
N PRO A 192 4.88 4.21 -3.92
CA PRO A 192 5.40 5.50 -3.48
C PRO A 192 6.32 5.36 -2.27
N SER A 193 7.23 6.31 -2.12
CA SER A 193 8.13 6.40 -0.98
C SER A 193 7.38 6.70 0.33
N LEU A 194 7.97 6.31 1.48
CA LEU A 194 7.42 6.66 2.79
C LEU A 194 7.28 8.18 2.99
N ALA A 195 8.22 8.95 2.47
CA ALA A 195 8.15 10.41 2.51
C ALA A 195 6.91 10.93 1.77
N ALA A 196 6.65 10.40 0.58
CA ALA A 196 5.49 10.75 -0.23
C ALA A 196 4.16 10.32 0.42
N LEU A 197 4.11 9.14 1.06
CA LEU A 197 2.93 8.70 1.84
C LEU A 197 2.61 9.69 2.98
N ARG A 198 3.62 10.22 3.66
CA ARG A 198 3.45 11.25 4.71
C ARG A 198 2.96 12.58 4.13
N VAL A 199 3.50 12.98 2.97
CA VAL A 199 3.05 14.19 2.26
C VAL A 199 1.60 14.04 1.85
N LYS A 200 1.20 12.89 1.28
CA LYS A 200 -0.20 12.56 0.95
C LYS A 200 -1.11 12.71 2.16
N ALA A 201 -0.75 12.11 3.29
CA ALA A 201 -1.55 12.23 4.52
C ALA A 201 -1.77 13.69 4.91
N SER A 202 -0.72 14.53 4.85
CA SER A 202 -0.83 15.97 5.12
C SER A 202 -1.67 16.72 4.09
N ALA A 203 -1.63 16.31 2.82
CA ALA A 203 -2.45 16.91 1.76
C ALA A 203 -3.94 16.54 1.92
N ILE A 204 -4.25 15.30 2.32
CA ILE A 204 -5.62 14.87 2.67
C ILE A 204 -6.20 15.77 3.78
N ASP A 205 -5.41 16.06 4.82
CA ASP A 205 -5.84 16.90 5.95
C ASP A 205 -6.22 18.36 5.52
N CYS A 206 -5.82 18.79 4.33
CA CYS A 206 -6.22 20.08 3.79
C CYS A 206 -7.71 20.15 3.41
N TYR A 207 -8.34 19.01 3.13
CA TYR A 207 -9.74 18.90 2.69
C TYR A 207 -10.74 18.85 3.86
N THR A 208 -10.63 19.78 4.79
CA THR A 208 -11.38 19.80 6.05
C THR A 208 -12.89 19.75 5.86
N SER A 209 -13.42 20.39 4.80
CA SER A 209 -14.85 20.38 4.49
C SER A 209 -15.39 19.00 4.09
N GLN A 210 -14.51 18.09 3.67
CA GLN A 210 -14.85 16.74 3.25
C GLN A 210 -14.67 15.71 4.38
N LEU A 211 -13.77 16.00 5.32
CA LEU A 211 -13.40 15.13 6.44
C LEU A 211 -14.26 15.34 7.67
N VAL A 212 -14.79 16.55 7.86
CA VAL A 212 -15.57 16.89 9.06
C VAL A 212 -17.06 16.84 8.73
N ALA A 213 -17.80 16.10 9.56
CA ALA A 213 -19.24 16.08 9.47
C ALA A 213 -19.81 17.49 9.76
N GLY A 214 -20.59 18.04 8.82
CA GLY A 214 -21.47 19.16 9.08
C GLY A 214 -22.75 18.66 9.77
N ASP A 215 -23.92 18.99 9.20
CA ASP A 215 -25.20 18.41 9.64
C ASP A 215 -25.38 16.94 9.20
N ASP A 216 -24.53 16.45 8.32
CA ASP A 216 -24.51 15.12 7.71
C ASP A 216 -23.18 14.38 7.95
N SER A 217 -23.10 13.10 7.53
CA SER A 217 -21.85 12.32 7.53
C SER A 217 -20.79 12.97 6.63
N PRO A 218 -19.48 12.83 6.95
CA PRO A 218 -18.41 13.29 6.06
C PRO A 218 -18.53 12.64 4.68
N ILE A 219 -18.26 13.38 3.62
CA ILE A 219 -18.25 12.82 2.25
C ILE A 219 -17.09 11.82 2.12
N VAL A 220 -15.90 12.21 2.59
CA VAL A 220 -14.74 11.32 2.70
C VAL A 220 -14.81 10.61 4.05
N GLY A 221 -15.59 9.56 4.10
CA GLY A 221 -15.77 8.74 5.30
C GLY A 221 -14.56 7.83 5.60
N SER A 222 -14.60 7.17 6.76
CA SER A 222 -13.51 6.30 7.23
C SER A 222 -13.15 5.18 6.25
N ALA A 223 -14.10 4.67 5.48
CA ALA A 223 -13.85 3.64 4.47
C ALA A 223 -13.00 4.18 3.30
N VAL A 224 -13.28 5.39 2.82
CA VAL A 224 -12.49 6.05 1.77
C VAL A 224 -11.10 6.38 2.29
N LEU A 225 -11.00 6.92 3.52
CA LEU A 225 -9.72 7.23 4.15
C LEU A 225 -8.84 6.01 4.33
N ARG A 226 -9.36 4.87 4.78
CA ARG A 226 -8.57 3.63 4.88
C ARG A 226 -7.93 3.24 3.55
N ARG A 227 -8.63 3.42 2.43
CA ARG A 227 -8.11 3.15 1.07
C ARG A 227 -7.08 4.18 0.64
N ALA A 228 -7.33 5.45 0.92
CA ALA A 228 -6.39 6.53 0.61
C ALA A 228 -5.07 6.41 1.39
N HIS A 229 -5.10 5.80 2.59
CA HIS A 229 -3.92 5.55 3.43
C HIS A 229 -3.24 4.19 3.20
N ARG A 230 -3.57 3.46 2.14
CA ARG A 230 -2.79 2.28 1.73
C ARG A 230 -1.32 2.67 1.56
N VAL A 231 -0.42 1.76 1.88
CA VAL A 231 1.04 1.95 1.67
C VAL A 231 1.45 1.80 0.19
N PHE A 232 0.49 1.71 -0.71
CA PHE A 232 0.64 1.68 -2.16
C PHE A 232 -0.55 2.41 -2.81
N GLU A 233 -0.40 2.81 -4.05
CA GLU A 233 -1.49 3.37 -4.85
C GLU A 233 -1.81 2.45 -6.02
N THR A 234 -2.92 2.70 -6.70
CA THR A 234 -3.39 1.82 -7.78
C THR A 234 -3.89 2.60 -8.97
N VAL A 235 -3.61 2.05 -10.14
CA VAL A 235 -4.16 2.52 -11.41
C VAL A 235 -4.66 1.35 -12.24
N LEU A 236 -5.53 1.61 -13.20
CA LEU A 236 -6.01 0.63 -14.16
C LEU A 236 -5.58 1.05 -15.58
N ILE A 237 -5.14 0.06 -16.33
CA ILE A 237 -4.88 0.22 -17.77
C ILE A 237 -6.23 0.41 -18.48
N PRO A 238 -6.34 1.30 -19.50
CA PRO A 238 -7.57 1.49 -20.26
C PRO A 238 -8.13 0.19 -20.85
N HIS A 239 -9.45 0.09 -20.99
CA HIS A 239 -10.09 -1.01 -21.74
C HIS A 239 -9.81 -0.93 -23.24
N ASP A 240 -9.63 0.28 -23.76
CA ASP A 240 -9.31 0.49 -25.17
C ASP A 240 -7.93 -0.11 -25.49
N PRO A 241 -7.85 -1.10 -26.39
CA PRO A 241 -6.59 -1.78 -26.67
C PRO A 241 -5.53 -0.86 -27.30
N VAL A 242 -5.93 0.21 -27.97
CA VAL A 242 -5.00 1.18 -28.55
C VAL A 242 -4.34 2.01 -27.45
N LEU A 243 -5.13 2.46 -26.46
CA LEU A 243 -4.61 3.19 -25.30
C LEU A 243 -3.82 2.27 -24.36
N ALA A 244 -4.31 1.05 -24.14
CA ALA A 244 -3.64 0.04 -23.33
C ALA A 244 -2.24 -0.32 -23.87
N ALA A 245 -2.08 -0.40 -25.19
CA ALA A 245 -0.81 -0.75 -25.83
C ALA A 245 0.30 0.28 -25.55
N ARG A 246 -0.05 1.51 -25.19
CA ARG A 246 0.92 2.57 -24.85
C ARG A 246 1.49 2.44 -23.44
N VAL A 247 0.79 1.69 -22.56
CA VAL A 247 1.20 1.38 -21.18
C VAL A 247 1.87 0.01 -21.07
N ASN A 248 1.51 -0.94 -21.96
CA ASN A 248 2.01 -2.30 -21.93
C ASN A 248 3.53 -2.35 -22.19
N GLY A 249 4.24 -3.09 -21.33
CA GLY A 249 5.70 -3.25 -21.35
C GLY A 249 6.42 -2.53 -20.22
N GLU A 250 5.74 -1.69 -19.48
CA GLU A 250 6.27 -0.96 -18.31
C GLU A 250 5.84 -1.65 -17.01
N VAL A 251 6.06 -2.96 -16.95
CA VAL A 251 5.79 -3.77 -15.77
C VAL A 251 7.09 -3.95 -15.01
N ASP A 252 7.08 -3.56 -13.75
CA ASP A 252 8.14 -3.93 -12.80
C ASP A 252 7.77 -5.28 -12.18
N ASP A 253 8.56 -6.31 -12.46
CA ASP A 253 8.39 -7.66 -11.89
C ASP A 253 8.70 -7.71 -10.38
N GLY A 254 9.00 -6.57 -9.78
CA GLY A 254 9.47 -6.45 -8.42
C GLY A 254 10.94 -6.87 -8.27
N ARG A 255 11.49 -6.64 -7.09
CA ARG A 255 12.88 -7.03 -6.79
C ARG A 255 12.99 -8.54 -6.78
N ASP A 256 13.99 -9.07 -7.46
CA ASP A 256 14.33 -10.46 -7.30
C ASP A 256 14.99 -10.72 -5.91
N ARG A 257 15.17 -11.98 -5.55
CA ARG A 257 15.82 -12.33 -4.28
C ARG A 257 17.24 -11.75 -4.16
N THR A 258 17.95 -11.68 -5.25
CA THR A 258 19.34 -11.17 -5.28
C THR A 258 19.38 -9.69 -4.97
N ASP A 259 18.48 -8.90 -5.57
CA ASP A 259 18.37 -7.47 -5.32
C ASP A 259 17.98 -7.17 -3.87
N VAL A 260 17.08 -8.00 -3.31
CA VAL A 260 16.67 -7.88 -1.89
C VAL A 260 17.83 -8.26 -0.97
N ALA A 261 18.61 -9.29 -1.30
CA ALA A 261 19.70 -9.79 -0.46
C ALA A 261 20.97 -8.92 -0.51
N GLU A 262 21.21 -8.21 -1.61
CA GLU A 262 22.49 -7.50 -1.86
C GLU A 262 22.91 -6.56 -0.71
N PRO A 263 22.06 -5.69 -0.15
CA PRO A 263 22.45 -4.83 0.95
C PRO A 263 22.89 -5.60 2.19
N PHE A 264 22.22 -6.70 2.50
CA PHE A 264 22.50 -7.55 3.66
C PHE A 264 23.76 -8.39 3.44
N ASP A 265 23.91 -8.96 2.24
CA ASP A 265 25.10 -9.68 1.85
C ASP A 265 26.36 -8.79 1.85
N ALA A 266 26.20 -7.50 1.50
CA ALA A 266 27.30 -6.52 1.56
C ALA A 266 27.74 -6.28 3.01
N MET A 267 26.83 -6.21 3.98
CA MET A 267 27.17 -6.06 5.41
C MET A 267 27.95 -7.27 5.93
N LEU A 268 27.63 -8.47 5.48
CA LEU A 268 28.30 -9.73 5.85
C LEU A 268 29.60 -10.00 5.06
N ALA A 269 29.88 -9.21 4.00
CA ALA A 269 31.04 -9.43 3.13
C ALA A 269 32.38 -9.16 3.84
N GLY A 270 32.38 -8.33 4.90
CA GLY A 270 33.56 -8.00 5.70
C GLY A 270 34.06 -9.11 6.62
N GLY A 271 33.34 -10.24 6.68
CA GLY A 271 33.68 -11.35 7.57
C GLY A 271 33.12 -11.20 8.98
N GLU A 272 32.33 -10.19 9.23
CA GLU A 272 31.56 -10.05 10.47
C GLU A 272 30.35 -10.98 10.42
N GLU A 273 30.19 -11.83 11.45
CA GLU A 273 29.12 -12.83 11.49
C GLU A 273 27.81 -12.27 12.07
N ASP A 274 27.85 -11.13 12.78
CA ASP A 274 26.70 -10.46 13.36
C ASP A 274 26.77 -8.93 13.18
N PRO A 275 26.64 -8.42 11.94
CA PRO A 275 26.74 -6.99 11.64
C PRO A 275 25.61 -6.16 12.27
N TRP A 276 24.55 -6.80 12.72
CA TRP A 276 23.42 -6.15 13.41
C TRP A 276 23.55 -6.19 14.92
N HIS A 277 24.60 -6.82 15.49
CA HIS A 277 24.82 -6.99 16.92
C HIS A 277 23.61 -7.65 17.64
N LEU A 278 22.98 -8.64 16.99
CA LEU A 278 21.79 -9.32 17.49
C LEU A 278 22.05 -10.04 18.82
N ASP A 279 23.31 -10.49 19.04
CA ASP A 279 23.71 -11.16 20.29
C ASP A 279 24.06 -10.17 21.41
N ASP A 280 24.63 -9.01 21.08
CA ASP A 280 25.29 -8.12 22.08
C ASP A 280 24.50 -6.83 22.37
N PHE A 281 23.65 -6.35 21.45
CA PHE A 281 22.96 -5.09 21.63
C PHE A 281 21.77 -5.24 22.58
N ALA A 282 21.66 -4.33 23.54
CA ALA A 282 20.62 -4.40 24.58
C ALA A 282 19.20 -4.32 24.00
N TYR A 283 19.01 -3.54 22.94
CA TYR A 283 17.74 -3.45 22.21
C TYR A 283 17.33 -4.82 21.63
N GLU A 284 18.26 -5.52 20.98
CA GLU A 284 18.01 -6.80 20.33
C GLU A 284 17.64 -7.90 21.34
N ARG A 285 18.40 -7.99 22.45
CA ARG A 285 18.06 -8.94 23.54
C ARG A 285 16.68 -8.65 24.13
N ARG A 286 16.33 -7.37 24.27
CA ARG A 286 15.02 -6.96 24.78
C ARG A 286 13.90 -7.28 23.78
N ARG A 287 14.08 -6.97 22.50
CA ARG A 287 13.14 -7.29 21.42
C ARG A 287 12.87 -8.79 21.37
N LEU A 288 13.91 -9.61 21.33
CA LEU A 288 13.81 -11.07 21.32
C LEU A 288 13.03 -11.56 22.54
N SER A 289 13.38 -11.08 23.76
CA SER A 289 12.69 -11.45 24.99
C SER A 289 11.20 -11.07 24.96
N LEU A 290 10.86 -9.90 24.42
CA LEU A 290 9.48 -9.45 24.29
C LEU A 290 8.70 -10.29 23.26
N VAL A 291 9.28 -10.60 22.12
CA VAL A 291 8.66 -11.49 21.12
C VAL A 291 8.36 -12.85 21.75
N MET A 292 9.34 -13.46 22.41
CA MET A 292 9.18 -14.76 23.08
C MET A 292 8.13 -14.72 24.21
N ALA A 293 8.08 -13.63 24.98
CA ALA A 293 7.09 -13.46 26.05
C ALA A 293 5.66 -13.23 25.51
N CYS A 294 5.52 -12.63 24.33
CA CYS A 294 4.23 -12.36 23.70
C CYS A 294 3.60 -13.60 23.06
N LEU A 295 4.36 -14.66 22.83
CA LEU A 295 3.85 -15.93 22.30
C LEU A 295 2.85 -16.54 23.29
N GLY A 296 1.60 -16.75 22.81
CA GLY A 296 0.45 -17.07 23.63
C GLY A 296 0.32 -18.52 24.08
N ARG A 297 1.23 -19.41 23.65
CA ARG A 297 1.21 -20.84 23.99
C ARG A 297 2.54 -21.28 24.56
N GLU A 298 2.50 -22.31 25.39
CA GLU A 298 3.70 -22.93 25.88
C GLU A 298 4.48 -23.65 24.77
N ARG A 299 3.76 -24.30 23.84
CA ARG A 299 4.34 -25.02 22.71
C ARG A 299 3.47 -24.91 21.44
N TYR A 300 4.13 -24.88 20.28
CA TYR A 300 3.55 -24.85 18.95
C TYR A 300 3.94 -26.09 18.17
N GLN A 301 3.10 -26.53 17.23
CA GLN A 301 3.47 -27.59 16.33
C GLN A 301 4.44 -27.06 15.25
N ARG A 302 4.09 -25.91 14.65
CA ARG A 302 4.89 -25.31 13.57
C ARG A 302 4.93 -23.80 13.68
N VAL A 303 6.12 -23.26 13.60
CA VAL A 303 6.39 -21.81 13.61
C VAL A 303 7.13 -21.40 12.36
N LEU A 304 6.77 -20.27 11.77
CA LEU A 304 7.50 -19.61 10.69
C LEU A 304 8.08 -18.30 11.18
N GLU A 305 9.37 -18.09 10.95
CA GLU A 305 10.01 -16.78 11.07
C GLU A 305 10.34 -16.25 9.67
N VAL A 306 9.88 -15.02 9.36
CA VAL A 306 10.15 -14.32 8.10
C VAL A 306 11.21 -13.26 8.34
N GLY A 307 12.33 -13.31 7.59
CA GLY A 307 13.49 -12.43 7.79
C GLY A 307 14.31 -12.84 9.01
N CYS A 308 14.81 -14.06 9.02
CA CYS A 308 15.47 -14.62 10.22
C CYS A 308 16.93 -14.17 10.42
N ALA A 309 17.52 -13.46 9.46
CA ALA A 309 18.92 -13.02 9.51
C ALA A 309 19.87 -14.16 9.92
N THR A 310 20.70 -13.96 10.96
CA THR A 310 21.66 -14.94 11.46
C THR A 310 21.08 -15.91 12.49
N GLY A 311 19.74 -15.94 12.66
CA GLY A 311 19.00 -17.05 13.25
C GLY A 311 18.83 -17.05 14.77
N GLN A 312 19.08 -15.96 15.48
CA GLN A 312 18.97 -15.89 16.94
C GLN A 312 17.55 -16.21 17.44
N LEU A 313 16.54 -15.57 16.87
CA LEU A 313 15.16 -15.81 17.26
C LEU A 313 14.70 -17.21 16.84
N SER A 314 15.11 -17.68 15.64
CA SER A 314 14.85 -19.05 15.20
C SER A 314 15.38 -20.10 16.16
N GLU A 315 16.59 -19.91 16.69
CA GLU A 315 17.20 -20.81 17.70
C GLU A 315 16.35 -20.86 18.98
N GLU A 316 15.95 -19.71 19.54
CA GLU A 316 15.10 -19.63 20.72
C GLU A 316 13.73 -20.30 20.51
N LEU A 317 13.17 -20.16 19.29
CA LEU A 317 11.89 -20.76 18.92
C LEU A 317 11.92 -22.29 18.94
N THR A 318 13.10 -22.94 18.78
CA THR A 318 13.22 -24.40 18.89
C THR A 318 12.81 -24.93 20.26
N GLY A 319 12.98 -24.12 21.32
CA GLY A 319 12.48 -24.41 22.66
C GLY A 319 10.96 -24.33 22.83
N ARG A 320 10.28 -23.73 21.87
CA ARG A 320 8.82 -23.44 21.91
C ARG A 320 8.02 -24.12 20.80
N ALA A 321 8.66 -24.78 19.84
CA ALA A 321 7.98 -25.41 18.71
C ALA A 321 8.53 -26.82 18.39
N ASP A 322 7.69 -27.68 17.80
CA ASP A 322 8.11 -28.99 17.31
C ASP A 322 8.85 -28.86 15.97
N THR A 323 8.47 -27.86 15.17
CA THR A 323 9.11 -27.53 13.90
C THR A 323 9.24 -26.02 13.77
N VAL A 324 10.45 -25.54 13.54
CA VAL A 324 10.73 -24.15 13.19
C VAL A 324 11.13 -24.10 11.72
N VAL A 325 10.51 -23.22 10.98
CA VAL A 325 10.86 -22.89 9.60
C VAL A 325 11.27 -21.43 9.60
N ALA A 326 12.38 -21.11 8.97
CA ALA A 326 12.89 -19.76 8.89
C ALA A 326 13.33 -19.43 7.46
N ILE A 327 12.96 -18.25 6.99
CA ILE A 327 13.28 -17.78 5.64
C ILE A 327 14.04 -16.45 5.70
N ASP A 328 15.08 -16.34 4.88
CA ASP A 328 15.83 -15.10 4.66
C ASP A 328 16.33 -15.02 3.22
N ALA A 329 16.43 -13.82 2.68
CA ALA A 329 16.91 -13.59 1.32
C ALA A 329 18.43 -13.81 1.21
N SER A 330 19.19 -13.54 2.28
CA SER A 330 20.64 -13.63 2.32
C SER A 330 21.12 -15.06 2.62
N GLU A 331 21.71 -15.71 1.63
CA GLU A 331 22.36 -17.01 1.85
C GLU A 331 23.58 -16.90 2.78
N ARG A 332 24.22 -15.73 2.86
CA ARG A 332 25.33 -15.47 3.78
C ARG A 332 24.84 -15.45 5.24
N ALA A 333 23.72 -14.79 5.51
CA ALA A 333 23.09 -14.81 6.82
C ALA A 333 22.69 -16.23 7.22
N LEU A 334 22.06 -16.95 6.31
CA LEU A 334 21.68 -18.35 6.54
C LEU A 334 22.87 -19.28 6.76
N ALA A 335 24.01 -19.03 6.14
CA ALA A 335 25.23 -19.78 6.42
C ALA A 335 25.71 -19.60 7.88
N VAL A 336 25.50 -18.42 8.46
CA VAL A 336 25.73 -18.18 9.91
C VAL A 336 24.66 -18.91 10.73
N ALA A 337 23.39 -18.73 10.39
CA ALA A 337 22.26 -19.33 11.10
C ALA A 337 22.35 -20.86 11.21
N ARG A 338 22.73 -21.55 10.13
CA ARG A 338 22.93 -23.01 10.12
C ARG A 338 24.03 -23.49 11.08
N ARG A 339 24.98 -22.65 11.48
CA ARG A 339 25.99 -23.01 12.49
C ARG A 339 25.46 -22.92 13.91
N ARG A 340 24.36 -22.17 14.14
CA ARG A 340 23.73 -22.06 15.46
C ARG A 340 22.98 -23.33 15.84
N THR A 341 22.18 -23.88 14.92
CA THR A 341 21.33 -25.03 15.20
C THR A 341 20.95 -25.81 13.95
N ASP A 342 20.87 -27.14 14.08
CA ASP A 342 20.36 -28.07 13.07
C ASP A 342 18.82 -28.27 13.21
N ALA A 343 18.20 -27.73 14.25
CA ALA A 343 16.79 -27.97 14.57
C ALA A 343 15.82 -27.09 13.76
N VAL A 344 16.31 -26.19 12.90
CA VAL A 344 15.54 -25.26 12.08
C VAL A 344 15.62 -25.64 10.61
N ARG A 345 14.49 -25.60 9.91
CA ARG A 345 14.44 -25.70 8.45
C ARG A 345 14.67 -24.32 7.84
N TRP A 346 15.86 -24.11 7.33
CA TRP A 346 16.29 -22.86 6.71
C TRP A 346 15.90 -22.81 5.23
N ILE A 347 15.29 -21.72 4.79
CA ILE A 347 14.88 -21.46 3.39
C ILE A 347 15.60 -20.18 2.92
N CYS A 348 16.36 -20.29 1.82
CA CYS A 348 16.88 -19.11 1.14
C CYS A 348 15.83 -18.61 0.16
N GLY A 349 15.24 -17.43 0.47
CA GLY A 349 14.14 -16.87 -0.31
C GLY A 349 13.70 -15.52 0.22
N ALA A 350 13.02 -14.75 -0.61
CA ALA A 350 12.48 -13.46 -0.29
C ALA A 350 10.94 -13.49 -0.16
N ALA A 351 10.41 -12.85 0.88
CA ALA A 351 8.98 -12.60 0.98
C ALA A 351 8.57 -11.50 -0.03
N PRO A 352 7.38 -11.57 -0.60
CA PRO A 352 6.33 -12.61 -0.43
C PRO A 352 6.53 -13.86 -1.29
N ARG A 353 7.40 -13.81 -2.32
CA ARG A 353 7.50 -14.76 -3.44
C ARG A 353 7.82 -16.18 -2.99
N ASP A 354 8.78 -16.33 -2.08
CA ASP A 354 9.33 -17.62 -1.69
C ASP A 354 8.80 -18.13 -0.34
N LEU A 355 7.74 -17.50 0.19
CA LEU A 355 7.10 -17.97 1.41
C LEU A 355 6.55 -19.38 1.23
N PRO A 356 6.81 -20.32 2.18
CA PRO A 356 6.33 -21.69 2.06
C PRO A 356 4.80 -21.76 2.09
N ASP A 357 4.19 -22.52 1.16
CA ASP A 357 2.74 -22.76 1.13
C ASP A 357 2.36 -23.87 2.12
N GLU A 358 2.48 -23.57 3.39
CA GLU A 358 2.24 -24.47 4.51
C GLU A 358 1.47 -23.76 5.62
N ARG A 359 0.88 -24.52 6.55
CA ARG A 359 0.14 -23.95 7.69
C ARG A 359 1.02 -23.90 8.93
N PHE A 360 0.91 -22.77 9.67
CA PHE A 360 1.68 -22.48 10.87
C PHE A 360 0.77 -22.04 12.02
N ASP A 361 1.16 -22.42 13.24
CA ASP A 361 0.44 -22.02 14.45
C ASP A 361 0.91 -20.65 14.96
N ALA A 362 2.14 -20.28 14.65
CA ALA A 362 2.62 -18.92 14.84
C ALA A 362 3.48 -18.50 13.63
N ILE A 363 3.33 -17.24 13.23
CA ILE A 363 4.15 -16.62 12.19
C ILE A 363 4.71 -15.32 12.77
N ILE A 364 6.02 -15.14 12.67
CA ILE A 364 6.71 -14.01 13.25
C ILE A 364 7.36 -13.20 12.15
N LEU A 365 7.10 -11.89 12.13
CA LEU A 365 7.76 -10.88 11.32
C LEU A 365 8.44 -9.90 12.28
N SER A 366 9.75 -10.05 12.45
CA SER A 366 10.50 -9.22 13.37
C SER A 366 11.62 -8.50 12.63
N GLU A 367 11.58 -7.16 12.64
CA GLU A 367 12.56 -6.30 11.96
C GLU A 367 12.65 -6.52 10.44
N ILE A 368 11.54 -6.94 9.80
CA ILE A 368 11.54 -7.25 8.36
C ILE A 368 10.55 -6.39 7.56
N GLY A 369 9.38 -6.09 8.11
CA GLY A 369 8.27 -5.51 7.35
C GLY A 369 8.60 -4.19 6.65
N TYR A 370 9.45 -3.38 7.22
CA TYR A 370 9.80 -2.07 6.69
C TYR A 370 10.86 -2.11 5.56
N PHE A 371 11.51 -3.27 5.33
CA PHE A 371 12.35 -3.48 4.15
C PHE A 371 11.54 -3.82 2.89
N LEU A 372 10.28 -4.20 3.08
CA LEU A 372 9.33 -4.44 2.00
C LEU A 372 8.71 -3.10 1.57
N ASP A 373 8.54 -2.91 0.27
CA ASP A 373 7.70 -1.80 -0.19
C ASP A 373 6.21 -2.09 0.04
N GLY A 374 5.34 -1.14 -0.25
CA GLY A 374 3.91 -1.26 0.05
C GLY A 374 3.23 -2.49 -0.57
N PRO A 375 3.39 -2.76 -1.89
CA PRO A 375 2.88 -3.96 -2.54
C PRO A 375 3.43 -5.26 -1.95
N ASP A 376 4.75 -5.37 -1.70
CA ASP A 376 5.39 -6.57 -1.14
C ASP A 376 4.97 -6.80 0.32
N LEU A 377 4.89 -5.75 1.13
CA LEU A 377 4.36 -5.86 2.48
C LEU A 377 2.93 -6.40 2.47
N THR A 378 2.08 -5.83 1.62
CA THR A 378 0.68 -6.25 1.50
C THR A 378 0.58 -7.70 1.03
N ALA A 379 1.34 -8.10 0.03
CA ALA A 379 1.38 -9.49 -0.45
C ALA A 379 1.93 -10.46 0.62
N THR A 380 2.95 -10.04 1.37
CA THR A 380 3.50 -10.82 2.49
C THR A 380 2.45 -11.03 3.59
N LEU A 381 1.79 -9.96 4.04
CA LEU A 381 0.74 -10.05 5.05
C LEU A 381 -0.43 -10.93 4.62
N ARG A 382 -0.82 -10.89 3.34
CA ARG A 382 -1.85 -11.79 2.77
C ARG A 382 -1.39 -13.25 2.80
N ALA A 383 -0.16 -13.53 2.38
CA ALA A 383 0.40 -14.88 2.41
C ALA A 383 0.50 -15.41 3.85
N VAL A 384 0.97 -14.59 4.77
CA VAL A 384 1.04 -14.89 6.21
C VAL A 384 -0.37 -15.19 6.76
N ARG A 385 -1.36 -14.36 6.45
CA ARG A 385 -2.75 -14.58 6.86
C ARG A 385 -3.34 -15.88 6.29
N ARG A 386 -3.05 -16.18 5.04
CA ARG A 386 -3.47 -17.42 4.36
C ARG A 386 -2.79 -18.65 4.99
N ASN A 387 -1.54 -18.55 5.37
CA ASN A 387 -0.74 -19.66 5.91
C ASN A 387 -0.93 -19.88 7.42
N LEU A 388 -1.73 -19.04 8.08
CA LEU A 388 -2.05 -19.19 9.48
C LEU A 388 -3.10 -20.30 9.69
N THR A 389 -2.91 -21.15 10.72
CA THR A 389 -3.96 -22.09 11.16
C THR A 389 -5.13 -21.31 11.77
N ALA A 390 -6.32 -21.96 11.87
CA ALA A 390 -7.54 -21.31 12.38
C ALA A 390 -7.39 -20.75 13.79
N ARG A 391 -6.49 -21.29 14.61
CA ARG A 391 -6.19 -20.83 15.98
C ARG A 391 -4.77 -20.30 16.11
N GLY A 392 -4.15 -19.98 15.00
CA GLY A 392 -2.79 -19.46 14.96
C GLY A 392 -2.70 -17.98 15.37
N GLU A 393 -1.47 -17.51 15.52
CA GLU A 393 -1.18 -16.12 15.84
C GLU A 393 -0.05 -15.57 14.97
N ILE A 394 -0.11 -14.26 14.72
CA ILE A 394 0.91 -13.51 14.01
C ILE A 394 1.54 -12.55 15.01
N VAL A 395 2.86 -12.54 15.07
CA VAL A 395 3.63 -11.60 15.89
C VAL A 395 4.39 -10.66 14.98
N LEU A 396 4.15 -9.38 15.13
CA LEU A 396 4.89 -8.30 14.47
C LEU A 396 5.73 -7.58 15.52
N ALA A 397 7.01 -7.36 15.23
CA ALA A 397 7.91 -6.63 16.11
C ALA A 397 8.84 -5.73 15.29
N HIS A 398 8.74 -4.40 15.45
CA HIS A 398 9.49 -3.45 14.63
C HIS A 398 10.01 -2.28 15.44
N TRP A 399 11.22 -1.84 15.09
CA TRP A 399 11.80 -0.61 15.56
C TRP A 399 10.98 0.60 15.13
N ARG A 400 10.93 1.63 15.97
CA ARG A 400 10.14 2.85 15.76
C ARG A 400 10.97 4.07 15.39
N GLY A 401 12.26 3.93 15.39
CA GLY A 401 13.17 5.02 15.03
C GLY A 401 13.17 5.31 13.52
N PRO A 402 13.99 6.26 13.09
CA PRO A 402 14.12 6.63 11.68
C PRO A 402 14.58 5.45 10.82
N THR A 403 14.00 5.34 9.63
CA THR A 403 14.29 4.30 8.64
C THR A 403 14.74 4.94 7.32
N ASP A 404 15.72 5.84 7.39
CA ASP A 404 16.23 6.55 6.20
C ASP A 404 16.78 5.56 5.17
N GLY A 405 16.34 5.68 3.93
CA GLY A 405 16.76 4.80 2.84
C GLY A 405 16.08 3.41 2.81
N ILE A 406 15.12 3.16 3.73
CA ILE A 406 14.31 1.95 3.78
C ILE A 406 12.89 2.29 3.31
N PRO A 407 12.18 1.38 2.58
CA PRO A 407 10.88 1.69 1.97
C PRO A 407 9.79 2.18 2.92
N LEU A 408 9.70 1.58 4.12
CA LEU A 408 8.66 1.89 5.11
C LEU A 408 9.27 2.12 6.50
N ASP A 409 8.44 2.45 7.48
CA ASP A 409 8.79 2.43 8.90
C ASP A 409 7.94 1.42 9.67
N GLY A 410 8.32 1.14 10.93
CA GLY A 410 7.61 0.19 11.76
C GLY A 410 6.14 0.55 11.96
N ARG A 411 5.80 1.85 12.01
CA ARG A 411 4.43 2.33 12.15
C ARG A 411 3.59 1.98 10.93
N ALA A 412 4.09 2.25 9.72
CA ALA A 412 3.39 1.94 8.47
C ALA A 412 3.14 0.43 8.33
N VAL A 413 4.10 -0.42 8.76
CA VAL A 413 3.92 -1.88 8.78
C VAL A 413 2.75 -2.29 9.67
N HIS A 414 2.67 -1.77 10.88
CA HIS A 414 1.62 -2.11 11.85
C HIS A 414 0.25 -1.56 11.43
N GLU A 415 0.18 -0.36 10.86
CA GLU A 415 -1.05 0.22 10.30
C GLU A 415 -1.59 -0.61 9.13
N GLN A 416 -0.71 -1.05 8.22
CA GLN A 416 -1.10 -1.93 7.11
C GLN A 416 -1.55 -3.30 7.62
N ALA A 417 -0.88 -3.87 8.61
CA ALA A 417 -1.30 -5.13 9.23
C ALA A 417 -2.67 -5.01 9.88
N ALA A 418 -2.95 -3.92 10.59
CA ALA A 418 -4.25 -3.65 11.20
C ALA A 418 -5.38 -3.55 10.17
N ALA A 419 -5.10 -2.98 9.00
CA ALA A 419 -6.07 -2.87 7.91
C ALA A 419 -6.37 -4.21 7.22
N LEU A 420 -5.38 -5.14 7.19
CA LEU A 420 -5.44 -6.32 6.34
C LEU A 420 -5.77 -7.61 7.11
N LEU A 421 -5.17 -7.82 8.30
CA LEU A 421 -5.14 -9.15 8.91
C LEU A 421 -6.51 -9.71 9.28
N ASP A 422 -7.51 -8.86 9.49
CA ASP A 422 -8.87 -9.27 9.89
C ASP A 422 -8.83 -10.32 11.02
N LEU A 423 -8.06 -10.02 12.04
CA LEU A 423 -7.85 -10.82 13.25
C LEU A 423 -7.95 -9.92 14.48
N PRO A 424 -8.38 -10.45 15.63
CA PRO A 424 -8.31 -9.71 16.88
C PRO A 424 -6.87 -9.33 17.24
N LEU A 425 -6.64 -8.07 17.57
CA LEU A 425 -5.40 -7.64 18.23
C LEU A 425 -5.44 -8.12 19.68
N ARG A 426 -4.62 -9.12 19.99
CA ARG A 426 -4.61 -9.77 21.31
C ARG A 426 -3.72 -9.10 22.32
N ALA A 427 -2.58 -8.60 21.87
CA ALA A 427 -1.61 -7.94 22.72
C ALA A 427 -0.86 -6.87 21.93
N ARG A 428 -0.55 -5.76 22.61
CA ARG A 428 0.31 -4.70 22.09
C ARG A 428 1.26 -4.23 23.19
N TYR A 429 2.54 -4.18 22.87
CA TYR A 429 3.56 -3.49 23.62
C TYR A 429 4.10 -2.36 22.74
N GLU A 430 4.25 -1.19 23.31
CA GLU A 430 4.81 -0.05 22.59
C GLU A 430 5.57 0.85 23.54
N ASP A 431 6.77 1.25 23.16
CA ASP A 431 7.55 2.28 23.80
C ASP A 431 8.25 3.21 22.79
N VAL A 432 9.30 3.94 23.19
CA VAL A 432 9.99 4.88 22.32
C VAL A 432 10.71 4.19 21.17
N ASP A 433 11.21 2.97 21.39
CA ASP A 433 12.09 2.24 20.47
C ASP A 433 11.39 1.13 19.69
N LEU A 434 10.39 0.47 20.29
CA LEU A 434 9.86 -0.80 19.81
C LEU A 434 8.33 -0.83 19.86
N ILE A 435 7.73 -1.42 18.84
CA ILE A 435 6.33 -1.84 18.84
C ILE A 435 6.26 -3.35 18.61
N VAL A 436 5.50 -4.05 19.44
CA VAL A 436 5.19 -5.48 19.28
C VAL A 436 3.69 -5.66 19.32
N GLU A 437 3.14 -6.33 18.32
CA GLU A 437 1.71 -6.67 18.26
C GLU A 437 1.52 -8.15 18.01
N VAL A 438 0.50 -8.71 18.63
CA VAL A 438 0.09 -10.10 18.45
C VAL A 438 -1.35 -10.14 17.98
N TRP A 439 -1.56 -10.73 16.82
CA TRP A 439 -2.85 -10.87 16.16
C TRP A 439 -3.30 -12.33 16.16
N GLY A 440 -4.55 -12.60 16.54
CA GLY A 440 -5.12 -13.94 16.58
C GLY A 440 -6.14 -14.11 17.68
N GLU A 441 -6.77 -15.28 17.76
CA GLU A 441 -7.75 -15.59 18.78
C GLU A 441 -7.13 -15.57 20.19
N PRO A 442 -7.85 -15.08 21.21
CA PRO A 442 -7.36 -15.07 22.58
C PRO A 442 -6.99 -16.47 23.08
N VAL A 443 -5.77 -16.63 23.54
CA VAL A 443 -5.24 -17.86 24.15
C VAL A 443 -4.91 -17.60 25.60
N SER A 444 -5.17 -18.55 26.48
CA SER A 444 -4.81 -18.46 27.89
C SER A 444 -3.78 -19.52 28.24
N VAL A 445 -2.52 -19.13 28.37
CA VAL A 445 -1.42 -20.01 28.82
C VAL A 445 -1.74 -20.66 30.17
N TYR A 446 -2.41 -19.93 31.07
CA TYR A 446 -2.81 -20.44 32.38
C TYR A 446 -3.84 -21.60 32.25
N ARG A 447 -4.81 -21.49 31.33
CA ARG A 447 -5.81 -22.55 31.11
C ARG A 447 -5.21 -23.76 30.42
N GLU A 448 -4.30 -23.55 29.48
CA GLU A 448 -3.55 -24.64 28.82
C GLU A 448 -2.76 -25.45 29.85
N TYR A 449 -2.03 -24.77 30.75
CA TYR A 449 -1.27 -25.41 31.84
C TYR A 449 -2.18 -26.21 32.81
N ARG A 450 -3.36 -25.72 33.11
CA ARG A 450 -4.30 -26.37 34.05
C ARG A 450 -5.08 -27.51 33.43
N GLY A 451 -4.94 -27.79 32.14
CA GLY A 451 -5.73 -28.81 31.44
C GLY A 451 -7.24 -28.53 31.49
N ALA A 452 -7.63 -27.26 31.56
CA ALA A 452 -9.02 -26.86 31.63
C ALA A 452 -9.68 -27.07 30.26
N SER A 453 -10.55 -28.05 30.22
CA SER A 453 -11.55 -28.34 29.17
C SER A 453 -12.52 -27.18 28.99
#